data_1d4a90677d1c6461fed99aff79fb8e8b
#
_entry.id   1d4a90677d1c6461fed99aff79fb8e8b
#
_cell.length_a   1.000
_cell.length_b   1.000
_cell.length_c   1.000
_cell.angle_alpha   90.00
_cell.angle_beta   90.00
_cell.angle_gamma   90.00
#
_symmetry.space_group_name_H-M   'P 1'
#
loop_
_entity.id
_entity.type
_entity.pdbx_description
1 polymer ?
#
loop_
_entity_poly.entity_id
_entity_poly.type
_entity_poly.pdbx_seq_one_letter_code
_entity_poly.pdbx_strand_id
1 'polypeptide(L)'
;MRLHPLVVCADGFSMSVQANGGAYCSPRVEGAERYDAVEIGFPNKSEPLILQYMEGGYSEDGAEPDPTQSVYPYVPVSVVSLVLAKHGGMVGGEVPPGVAALRAPA
;
A
#
# COMPACT_ATOMS: atom_id res chain seq x y z
N MET A 1 6.31 12.65 11.86
CA MET A 1 5.56 11.73 10.97
C MET A 1 6.24 10.39 10.97
N ARG A 2 5.51 9.35 11.36
CA ARG A 2 6.06 8.00 11.40
C ARG A 2 5.86 7.30 10.07
N LEU A 3 6.92 6.71 9.52
CA LEU A 3 6.83 5.87 8.34
C LEU A 3 6.95 4.41 8.74
N HIS A 4 6.09 3.58 8.16
CA HIS A 4 6.13 2.14 8.37
C HIS A 4 7.15 1.50 7.42
N PRO A 5 7.91 0.49 7.89
CA PRO A 5 8.85 -0.22 7.03
C PRO A 5 8.17 -0.88 5.84
N LEU A 6 8.90 -0.99 4.74
CA LEU A 6 8.43 -1.62 3.51
C LEU A 6 7.85 -3.00 3.78
N VAL A 7 6.64 -3.24 3.27
CA VAL A 7 6.01 -4.56 3.34
C VAL A 7 6.64 -5.46 2.29
N VAL A 8 7.05 -6.66 2.71
CA VAL A 8 7.58 -7.69 1.81
C VAL A 8 6.77 -8.96 2.02
N CYS A 9 6.31 -9.55 0.93
CA CYS A 9 5.51 -10.78 0.95
C CYS A 9 6.33 -12.02 0.59
N ALA A 10 5.74 -13.18 0.88
CA ALA A 10 6.42 -14.47 0.71
C ALA A 10 6.91 -14.73 -0.72
N ASP A 11 6.19 -14.22 -1.73
CA ASP A 11 6.56 -14.40 -3.14
C ASP A 11 7.54 -13.33 -3.66
N GLY A 12 7.99 -12.42 -2.77
CA GLY A 12 8.91 -11.34 -3.13
C GLY A 12 8.22 -10.04 -3.53
N PHE A 13 6.89 -10.00 -3.61
CA PHE A 13 6.17 -8.74 -3.83
C PHE A 13 6.45 -7.78 -2.68
N SER A 14 6.68 -6.50 -2.98
CA SER A 14 6.87 -5.49 -1.94
C SER A 14 6.12 -4.21 -2.28
N MET A 15 5.71 -3.49 -1.26
CA MET A 15 5.06 -2.19 -1.39
C MET A 15 5.16 -1.42 -0.08
N SER A 16 5.15 -0.10 -0.19
CA SER A 16 5.03 0.79 0.97
C SER A 16 3.57 0.92 1.33
N VAL A 17 3.23 0.81 2.62
CA VAL A 17 1.85 1.00 3.12
C VAL A 17 1.92 2.00 4.26
N GLN A 18 1.40 3.22 4.02
CA GLN A 18 1.53 4.31 4.97
C GLN A 18 0.19 4.89 5.38
N ALA A 19 0.11 5.33 6.63
CA ALA A 19 -1.01 6.10 7.15
C ALA A 19 -0.50 6.99 8.28
N ASN A 20 -0.69 8.29 8.14
CA ASN A 20 -0.23 9.29 9.09
C ASN A 20 -0.86 10.64 8.74
N GLY A 21 -0.44 11.71 9.39
CA GLY A 21 -0.99 13.04 9.14
C GLY A 21 -0.68 13.63 7.76
N GLY A 22 0.29 13.07 7.05
CA GLY A 22 0.70 13.55 5.73
C GLY A 22 0.37 12.61 4.57
N ALA A 23 0.03 11.35 4.85
CA ALA A 23 -0.32 10.38 3.82
C ALA A 23 -1.76 10.55 3.34
N TYR A 24 -2.05 10.08 2.14
CA TYR A 24 -3.42 10.05 1.63
C TYR A 24 -4.15 8.84 2.21
N CYS A 25 -4.64 9.02 3.43
CA CYS A 25 -5.29 7.97 4.23
C CYS A 25 -6.54 8.52 4.93
N SER A 26 -7.32 7.65 5.52
CA SER A 26 -8.52 8.05 6.27
C SER A 26 -8.60 7.27 7.59
N PRO A 27 -8.74 7.93 8.74
CA PRO A 27 -8.64 9.39 8.91
C PRO A 27 -7.22 9.88 8.63
N ARG A 28 -7.09 11.12 8.16
CA ARG A 28 -5.77 11.68 7.81
C ARG A 28 -5.15 12.34 9.04
N VAL A 29 -4.82 11.52 10.02
CA VAL A 29 -4.23 11.95 11.29
C VAL A 29 -3.09 11.02 11.67
N GLU A 30 -2.16 11.56 12.45
CA GLU A 30 -1.06 10.78 13.01
C GLU A 30 -1.57 9.91 14.15
N GLY A 31 -1.14 8.64 14.20
CA GLY A 31 -1.39 7.79 15.34
C GLY A 31 -2.83 7.39 15.59
N ALA A 32 -3.65 7.31 14.56
CA ALA A 32 -5.02 6.81 14.72
C ALA A 32 -5.01 5.39 15.28
N GLU A 33 -6.00 5.05 16.10
CA GLU A 33 -6.16 3.68 16.59
C GLU A 33 -6.44 2.71 15.45
N ARG A 34 -7.07 3.23 14.38
CA ARG A 34 -7.49 2.43 13.25
C ARG A 34 -7.67 3.32 12.03
N TYR A 35 -7.20 2.86 10.88
CA TYR A 35 -7.42 3.52 9.59
C TYR A 35 -8.39 2.70 8.76
N ASP A 36 -9.17 3.36 7.91
CA ASP A 36 -10.11 2.73 6.97
C ASP A 36 -9.51 2.63 5.58
N ALA A 37 -8.63 3.56 5.24
CA ALA A 37 -7.93 3.60 3.97
C ALA A 37 -6.48 4.07 4.19
N VAL A 38 -5.58 3.59 3.35
CA VAL A 38 -4.15 3.84 3.48
C VAL A 38 -3.56 4.27 2.15
N GLU A 39 -2.33 4.80 2.19
CA GLU A 39 -1.58 5.13 0.98
C GLU A 39 -0.60 4.01 0.66
N ILE A 40 -0.71 3.44 -0.54
CA ILE A 40 0.27 2.48 -1.03
C ILE A 40 1.24 3.20 -1.95
N GLY A 41 2.51 2.85 -1.90
CA GLY A 41 3.51 3.42 -2.78
C GLY A 41 4.46 2.37 -3.32
N PHE A 42 4.87 2.59 -4.57
CA PHE A 42 6.01 1.94 -5.19
C PHE A 42 6.03 0.41 -5.07
N PRO A 43 4.95 -0.28 -5.50
CA PRO A 43 5.01 -1.74 -5.56
C PRO A 43 6.13 -2.16 -6.51
N ASN A 44 6.83 -3.24 -6.20
CA ASN A 44 7.96 -3.66 -7.03
C ASN A 44 7.54 -4.29 -8.36
N LYS A 45 6.25 -4.50 -8.53
CA LYS A 45 5.66 -4.86 -9.84
C LYS A 45 4.19 -4.43 -9.85
N SER A 46 3.60 -4.34 -11.04
CA SER A 46 2.20 -3.97 -11.19
C SER A 46 1.30 -4.95 -10.44
N GLU A 47 0.31 -4.42 -9.72
CA GLU A 47 -0.65 -5.21 -8.96
C GLU A 47 -2.08 -4.82 -9.38
N PRO A 48 -2.79 -5.69 -10.12
CA PRO A 48 -4.14 -5.37 -10.60
C PRO A 48 -5.13 -4.97 -9.53
N LEU A 49 -5.02 -5.50 -8.32
CA LEU A 49 -5.96 -5.20 -7.24
C LEU A 49 -5.94 -3.73 -6.82
N ILE A 50 -4.84 -3.03 -7.06
CA ILE A 50 -4.71 -1.62 -6.64
C ILE A 50 -4.65 -0.63 -7.80
N LEU A 51 -4.62 -1.09 -9.04
CA LEU A 51 -4.46 -0.19 -10.20
C LEU A 51 -5.53 0.91 -10.28
N GLN A 52 -6.78 0.62 -9.88
CA GLN A 52 -7.85 1.63 -9.91
C GLN A 52 -7.61 2.78 -8.93
N TYR A 53 -6.74 2.61 -7.94
CA TYR A 53 -6.41 3.64 -6.96
C TYR A 53 -5.17 4.44 -7.35
N MET A 54 -4.48 4.05 -8.42
CA MET A 54 -3.24 4.71 -8.82
C MET A 54 -3.48 6.18 -9.09
N GLU A 55 -2.73 7.03 -8.36
CA GLU A 55 -2.70 8.44 -8.65
C GLU A 55 -1.87 8.62 -9.91
N GLY A 56 -2.49 9.13 -10.94
CA GLY A 56 -1.75 9.25 -12.15
C GLY A 56 -2.37 10.26 -13.07
N GLY A 57 -1.51 10.90 -13.75
CA GLY A 57 -1.80 11.61 -14.94
C GLY A 57 -0.79 11.14 -15.93
N TYR A 58 -1.03 11.42 -17.15
CA TYR A 58 0.00 11.22 -18.15
C TYR A 58 1.13 12.21 -17.89
N SER A 59 2.36 11.78 -18.12
CA SER A 59 3.48 12.70 -18.12
C SER A 59 3.33 13.71 -19.25
N GLU A 60 4.13 14.78 -19.21
CA GLU A 60 4.05 15.83 -20.24
C GLU A 60 4.23 15.31 -21.66
N ASP A 61 4.92 14.21 -21.83
CA ASP A 61 5.12 13.57 -23.13
C ASP A 61 4.02 12.55 -23.47
N GLY A 62 2.98 12.45 -22.65
CA GLY A 62 1.86 11.54 -22.88
C GLY A 62 2.11 10.09 -22.53
N ALA A 63 3.21 9.78 -21.86
CA ALA A 63 3.51 8.42 -21.44
C ALA A 63 2.56 7.96 -20.36
N GLU A 64 2.22 6.67 -20.35
CA GLU A 64 1.42 6.09 -19.27
C GLU A 64 2.22 6.08 -17.97
N PRO A 65 1.56 6.30 -16.81
CA PRO A 65 2.25 6.21 -15.52
C PRO A 65 2.79 4.80 -15.28
N ASP A 66 3.98 4.74 -14.70
CA ASP A 66 4.60 3.47 -14.32
C ASP A 66 4.01 3.02 -12.99
N PRO A 67 3.31 1.87 -12.92
CA PRO A 67 2.72 1.39 -11.67
C PRO A 67 3.73 1.21 -10.53
N THR A 68 4.99 0.93 -10.86
CA THR A 68 6.03 0.72 -9.84
C THR A 68 6.64 2.03 -9.33
N GLN A 69 6.32 3.16 -9.96
CA GLN A 69 6.79 4.49 -9.58
C GLN A 69 5.64 5.38 -9.14
N SER A 70 4.52 4.79 -8.77
CA SER A 70 3.29 5.52 -8.47
C SER A 70 2.87 5.38 -7.03
N VAL A 71 2.01 6.31 -6.61
CA VAL A 71 1.35 6.32 -5.31
C VAL A 71 -0.13 5.98 -5.53
N TYR A 72 -0.71 5.28 -4.57
CA TYR A 72 -2.09 4.80 -4.62
C TYR A 72 -2.82 5.32 -3.39
N PRO A 73 -3.47 6.51 -3.50
CA PRO A 73 -4.15 7.11 -2.35
C PRO A 73 -5.45 6.40 -1.98
N TYR A 74 -5.78 6.45 -0.70
CA TYR A 74 -7.06 5.99 -0.15
C TYR A 74 -7.43 4.56 -0.53
N VAL A 75 -6.47 3.66 -0.47
CA VAL A 75 -6.75 2.24 -0.70
C VAL A 75 -7.44 1.65 0.53
N PRO A 76 -8.65 1.08 0.37
CA PRO A 76 -9.33 0.47 1.52
C PRO A 76 -8.48 -0.61 2.17
N VAL A 77 -8.52 -0.67 3.50
CA VAL A 77 -7.72 -1.66 4.25
C VAL A 77 -8.04 -3.10 3.85
N SER A 78 -9.29 -3.36 3.45
CA SER A 78 -9.69 -4.68 2.96
C SER A 78 -8.97 -5.07 1.67
N VAL A 79 -8.71 -4.11 0.80
CA VAL A 79 -7.97 -4.34 -0.45
C VAL A 79 -6.51 -4.67 -0.14
N VAL A 80 -5.91 -3.98 0.83
CA VAL A 80 -4.54 -4.28 1.26
C VAL A 80 -4.44 -5.73 1.72
N SER A 81 -5.40 -6.19 2.53
CA SER A 81 -5.42 -7.58 3.02
C SER A 81 -5.52 -8.59 1.87
N LEU A 82 -6.30 -8.27 0.83
CA LEU A 82 -6.38 -9.12 -0.36
C LEU A 82 -5.04 -9.21 -1.09
N VAL A 83 -4.33 -8.09 -1.19
CA VAL A 83 -2.99 -8.07 -1.80
C VAL A 83 -2.03 -8.95 -1.00
N LEU A 84 -2.03 -8.81 0.33
CA LEU A 84 -1.18 -9.64 1.19
C LEU A 84 -1.48 -11.12 1.00
N ALA A 85 -2.76 -11.50 0.99
CA ALA A 85 -3.17 -12.89 0.79
C ALA A 85 -2.73 -13.42 -0.57
N LYS A 86 -2.92 -12.63 -1.62
CA LYS A 86 -2.53 -13.01 -2.98
C LYS A 86 -1.05 -13.33 -3.09
N HIS A 87 -0.22 -12.60 -2.35
CA HIS A 87 1.25 -12.74 -2.41
C HIS A 87 1.83 -13.63 -1.30
N GLY A 88 0.98 -14.39 -0.63
CA GLY A 88 1.42 -15.40 0.33
C GLY A 88 1.63 -14.92 1.76
N GLY A 89 1.23 -13.70 2.06
CA GLY A 89 1.38 -13.11 3.39
C GLY A 89 2.72 -12.41 3.57
N MET A 90 2.81 -11.61 4.63
CA MET A 90 3.99 -10.82 4.93
C MET A 90 5.11 -11.67 5.51
N VAL A 91 6.33 -11.43 5.06
CA VAL A 91 7.55 -11.93 5.68
C VAL A 91 8.39 -10.80 6.29
N GLY A 92 8.07 -9.55 5.99
CA GLY A 92 8.75 -8.38 6.55
C GLY A 92 7.90 -7.14 6.42
N GLY A 93 8.30 -6.10 7.14
CA GLY A 93 7.63 -4.82 7.10
C GLY A 93 6.52 -4.69 8.13
N GLU A 94 5.73 -3.63 7.96
CA GLU A 94 4.67 -3.29 8.92
C GLU A 94 3.52 -2.61 8.18
N VAL A 95 2.30 -2.90 8.59
CA VAL A 95 1.10 -2.23 8.08
C VAL A 95 0.49 -1.35 9.17
N PRO A 96 -0.17 -0.24 8.79
CA PRO A 96 -0.86 0.62 9.76
C PRO A 96 -2.01 -0.09 10.47
N PRO A 97 -2.40 0.39 11.68
CA PRO A 97 -3.58 -0.13 12.37
C PRO A 97 -4.82 -0.08 11.49
N GLY A 98 -5.62 -1.13 11.51
CA GLY A 98 -6.80 -1.28 10.66
C GLY A 98 -6.58 -2.25 9.51
N VAL A 99 -5.34 -2.42 9.06
CA VAL A 99 -5.00 -3.45 8.09
C VAL A 99 -4.74 -4.75 8.82
N ALA A 100 -5.39 -5.84 8.39
CA ALA A 100 -5.08 -7.16 8.91
C ALA A 100 -3.68 -7.57 8.41
N ALA A 101 -2.75 -7.74 9.35
CA ALA A 101 -1.36 -8.08 9.03
C ALA A 101 -1.23 -9.58 8.75
N LEU A 102 -1.72 -10.00 7.59
CA LEU A 102 -1.64 -11.41 7.19
C LEU A 102 -0.18 -11.79 7.00
N ARG A 103 0.31 -12.70 7.84
CA ARG A 103 1.69 -13.15 7.78
C ARG A 103 1.81 -14.49 7.08
N ALA A 104 2.93 -14.68 6.38
CA ALA A 104 3.22 -15.96 5.77
C ALA A 104 3.42 -17.03 6.86
N PRO A 105 3.04 -18.30 6.58
CA PRO A 105 3.32 -19.38 7.51
C PRO A 105 4.82 -19.53 7.77
N ALA A 106 5.14 -19.90 9.00
CA ALA A 106 6.54 -20.14 9.39
C ALA A 106 7.10 -21.40 8.71
#